data_e4c0047a346b1228abf0ebf5b7161e7b
#
_entry.id   e4c0047a346b1228abf0ebf5b7161e7b
#
_cell.length_a   1.000
_cell.length_b   1.000
_cell.length_c   1.000
_cell.angle_alpha   90.00
_cell.angle_beta   90.00
_cell.angle_gamma   90.00
#
_symmetry.space_group_name_H-M   'P 1'
#
loop_
_entity.id
_entity.type
_entity.pdbx_description
1 polymer ?
#
loop_
_entity_poly.entity_id
_entity_poly.type
_entity_poly.pdbx_seq_one_letter_code
_entity_poly.pdbx_strand_id
1 'polypeptide(L)' 'MAVKDIKLGQVWRQDSSGQDYLVTKVYSEVFSQFAVLRPAEVTAPDAPVVKVKVAKSGEGVTLPGFSFTQEGAF' A
#
# COMPACT_ATOMS: atom_id res chain seq x y z
N MET A 1 -6.31 2.59 8.32
CA MET A 1 -7.39 1.60 8.37
C MET A 1 -6.84 0.24 7.94
N ALA A 2 -7.14 -0.80 8.69
CA ALA A 2 -6.65 -2.13 8.37
C ALA A 2 -7.52 -2.81 7.32
N VAL A 3 -6.91 -3.63 6.49
CA VAL A 3 -7.61 -4.44 5.50
C VAL A 3 -7.25 -5.90 5.76
N LYS A 4 -7.96 -6.81 5.14
CA LYS A 4 -7.72 -8.23 5.33
C LYS A 4 -6.38 -8.66 4.76
N ASP A 5 -6.05 -8.19 3.56
CA ASP A 5 -4.80 -8.46 2.88
C ASP A 5 -4.40 -7.27 2.04
N ILE A 6 -3.09 -7.13 1.82
CA ILE A 6 -2.58 -6.17 0.86
C ILE A 6 -2.55 -6.85 -0.50
N LYS A 7 -3.21 -6.28 -1.49
CA LYS A 7 -3.32 -6.88 -2.81
C LYS A 7 -2.91 -5.90 -3.91
N LEU A 8 -2.48 -6.46 -5.03
CA LEU A 8 -2.16 -5.66 -6.21
C LEU A 8 -3.40 -4.87 -6.64
N GLY A 9 -3.19 -3.63 -7.04
CA GLY A 9 -4.27 -2.78 -7.50
C GLY A 9 -4.94 -1.97 -6.42
N GLN A 10 -4.63 -2.20 -5.16
CA GLN A 10 -5.15 -1.35 -4.08
C GLN A 10 -4.53 0.03 -4.16
N VAL A 11 -5.30 1.03 -3.75
CA VAL A 11 -4.81 2.41 -3.66
C VAL A 11 -4.79 2.82 -2.19
N TRP A 12 -3.65 3.32 -1.76
CA TRP A 12 -3.45 3.81 -0.40
C TRP A 12 -3.01 5.26 -0.46
N ARG A 13 -3.49 6.06 0.47
CA ARG A 13 -3.10 7.47 0.58
C ARG A 13 -1.99 7.61 1.60
N GLN A 14 -0.92 8.30 1.21
CA GLN A 14 0.15 8.60 2.16
C GLN A 14 -0.31 9.71 3.09
N ASP A 15 -0.27 9.43 4.39
CA ASP A 15 -0.81 10.35 5.40
C ASP A 15 -0.06 11.68 5.44
N SER A 16 1.25 11.64 5.24
CA SER A 16 2.08 12.85 5.34
C SER A 16 1.91 13.80 4.17
N SER A 17 1.59 13.30 2.99
CA SER A 17 1.51 14.12 1.77
C SER A 17 0.11 14.21 1.18
N GLY A 18 -0.77 13.28 1.54
CA GLY A 18 -2.08 13.18 0.93
C GLY A 18 -2.06 12.62 -0.48
N GLN A 19 -0.92 12.12 -0.94
CA GLN A 19 -0.80 11.57 -2.28
C GLN A 19 -1.23 10.11 -2.31
N ASP A 20 -1.95 9.72 -3.35
CA ASP A 20 -2.38 8.34 -3.52
C ASP A 20 -1.29 7.51 -4.17
N TYR A 21 -1.17 6.27 -3.70
CA TYR A 21 -0.19 5.30 -4.19
C TYR A 21 -0.89 4.00 -4.57
N LEU A 22 -0.41 3.39 -5.64
CA LEU A 22 -0.95 2.14 -6.16
C LEU A 22 -0.02 0.99 -5.78
N VAL A 23 -0.58 -0.08 -5.23
CA VAL A 23 0.19 -1.28 -4.92
C VAL A 23 0.49 -2.02 -6.21
N THR A 24 1.77 -2.14 -6.55
CA THR A 24 2.21 -2.79 -7.77
C THR A 24 2.88 -4.14 -7.54
N LYS A 25 3.29 -4.42 -6.31
CA LYS A 25 3.91 -5.68 -5.97
C LYS A 25 3.74 -5.97 -4.49
N VAL A 26 3.52 -7.22 -4.16
CA VAL A 26 3.48 -7.69 -2.77
C VAL A 26 4.34 -8.95 -2.71
N TYR A 27 5.23 -9.01 -1.72
CA TYR A 27 6.09 -10.18 -1.56
C TYR A 27 6.44 -10.37 -0.10
N SER A 28 6.93 -11.56 0.22
CA SER A 28 7.31 -11.91 1.59
C SER A 28 8.80 -12.24 1.64
N GLU A 29 9.47 -11.81 2.71
CA GLU A 29 10.85 -12.13 3.00
C GLU A 29 10.93 -12.65 4.43
N VAL A 30 11.45 -13.85 4.60
CA VAL A 30 11.63 -14.48 5.91
C VAL A 30 10.33 -14.41 6.71
N PHE A 31 10.22 -13.49 7.66
CA PHE A 31 9.04 -13.36 8.51
C PHE A 31 8.29 -12.05 8.27
N SER A 32 8.57 -11.38 7.18
CA SER A 32 7.98 -10.07 6.91
C SER A 32 7.35 -10.05 5.52
N GLN A 33 6.29 -9.27 5.40
CA GLN A 33 5.64 -9.02 4.12
C GLN A 33 5.86 -7.57 3.73
N PHE A 34 6.09 -7.33 2.45
CA PHE A 34 6.35 -5.99 1.93
C PHE A 34 5.43 -5.68 0.77
N ALA A 35 5.04 -4.43 0.67
CA ALA A 35 4.30 -3.91 -0.46
C ALA A 35 5.15 -2.86 -1.18
N VAL A 36 5.14 -2.90 -2.50
CA VAL A 36 5.78 -1.88 -3.32
C VAL A 36 4.68 -1.06 -3.95
N LEU A 37 4.75 0.25 -3.75
CA LEU A 37 3.74 1.18 -4.23
C LEU A 37 4.38 2.22 -5.14
N ARG A 38 3.60 2.69 -6.09
CA ARG A 38 4.01 3.80 -6.96
C ARG A 38 2.95 4.90 -6.86
N PRO A 39 3.32 6.17 -7.13
CA PRO A 39 2.32 7.23 -7.16
C PRO A 39 1.23 6.91 -8.19
N ALA A 40 -0.02 6.93 -7.75
CA ALA A 40 -1.14 6.53 -8.61
C ALA A 40 -1.36 7.48 -9.78
N GLU A 41 -1.01 8.75 -9.59
CA GLU A 41 -1.22 9.77 -10.61
C GLU A 41 -0.04 9.91 -11.59
N VAL A 42 1.07 9.24 -11.29
CA VAL A 42 2.26 9.34 -12.13
C VAL A 42 2.34 8.11 -13.02
N THR A 43 2.38 8.32 -14.32
CA THR A 43 2.43 7.21 -15.29
C THR A 43 3.81 7.00 -15.89
N ALA A 44 4.78 7.81 -15.51
CA ALA A 44 6.13 7.68 -16.04
C ALA A 44 6.74 6.34 -15.60
N PRO A 45 7.38 5.59 -16.50
CA PRO A 45 7.93 4.28 -16.16
C PRO A 45 9.06 4.33 -15.14
N ASP A 46 9.70 5.47 -14.99
CA ASP A 46 10.77 5.67 -14.03
C ASP A 46 10.31 6.38 -12.76
N ALA A 47 9.01 6.43 -12.51
CA ALA A 47 8.48 7.05 -11.30
C ALA A 47 9.03 6.34 -10.06
N PRO A 48 9.36 7.10 -9.00
CA PRO A 48 9.88 6.48 -7.79
C PRO A 48 8.86 5.56 -7.15
N VAL A 49 9.33 4.45 -6.59
CA VAL A 49 8.49 3.52 -5.87
C VAL A 49 8.85 3.55 -4.39
N VAL A 50 7.87 3.19 -3.56
CA VAL A 50 8.05 3.14 -2.12
C VAL A 50 7.85 1.69 -1.68
N LYS A 51 8.79 1.19 -0.89
CA LYS A 51 8.69 -0.13 -0.28
C LYS A 51 8.24 0.04 1.16
N VAL A 52 7.14 -0.58 1.52
CA VAL A 52 6.56 -0.45 2.85
C VAL A 52 6.40 -1.83 3.46
N LYS A 53 6.86 -2.00 4.70
CA LYS A 53 6.67 -3.23 5.43
C LYS A 53 5.22 -3.29 5.91
N VAL A 54 4.54 -4.39 5.60
CA VAL A 54 3.16 -4.60 6.03
C VAL A 54 3.14 -4.86 7.54
N ALA A 55 2.25 -4.17 8.24
CA ALA A 55 2.10 -4.33 9.69
C ALA A 55 0.75 -4.95 10.00
N LYS A 56 0.70 -5.73 11.07
CA LYS A 56 -0.57 -6.28 11.54
C LYS A 56 -1.32 -5.23 12.34
N SER A 57 -2.63 -5.18 12.17
CA SER A 57 -3.49 -4.24 12.88
C SER A 57 -4.80 -4.96 13.20
N GLY A 58 -4.96 -5.37 14.45
CA GLY A 58 -6.12 -6.15 14.84
C GLY A 58 -6.16 -7.48 14.11
N GLU A 59 -7.25 -7.76 13.41
CA GLU A 59 -7.41 -8.98 12.63
C GLU A 59 -6.95 -8.83 11.18
N GLY A 60 -6.47 -7.64 10.81
CA GLY A 60 -6.06 -7.38 9.45
C GLY A 60 -4.63 -6.88 9.38
N VAL A 61 -4.33 -6.21 8.27
CA VAL A 61 -3.02 -5.65 8.00
C VAL A 61 -3.16 -4.22 7.53
N THR A 62 -2.10 -3.45 7.68
CA THR A 62 -2.07 -2.06 7.25
C THR A 62 -0.69 -1.71 6.72
N LEU A 63 -0.60 -0.60 6.02
CA LEU A 63 0.67 -0.02 5.58
C LEU A 63 0.95 1.19 6.46
N PRO A 64 1.96 1.13 7.35
CA PRO A 64 2.27 2.24 8.24
C PRO A 64 2.54 3.53 7.44
N GLY A 65 1.92 4.61 7.87
CA GLY A 65 2.03 5.89 7.18
C GLY A 65 1.07 6.07 6.01
N PHE A 66 0.21 5.09 5.77
CA PHE A 66 -0.76 5.10 4.69
C PHE A 66 -2.15 4.78 5.21
N SER A 67 -3.15 5.26 4.48
CA SER A 67 -4.56 4.97 4.77
C SER A 67 -5.22 4.35 3.54
N PHE A 68 -6.02 3.31 3.76
CA PHE A 68 -6.71 2.64 2.67
C PHE A 68 -7.82 3.54 2.13
N THR A 69 -7.88 3.70 0.81
CA THR A 69 -8.81 4.64 0.19
C THR A 69 -10.01 3.99 -0.49
N GLN A 70 -9.99 2.68 -0.66
CA GLN A 70 -10.99 1.98 -1.46
C GLN A 70 -11.99 1.20 -0.62
N GLU A 71 -12.18 1.58 0.62
CA GLU A 71 -13.10 0.86 1.48
C GLU A 71 -14.53 0.90 0.91
N GLY A 72 -15.17 -0.26 0.90
CA GLY A 72 -16.54 -0.35 0.46
C GLY A 72 -16.77 -0.06 -1.02
N ALA A 73 -15.72 0.06 -1.79
CA ALA A 73 -15.83 0.45 -3.19
C ALA A 73 -16.31 -0.69 -4.09
N PHE A 74 -16.21 -1.89 -3.62
CA PHE A 74 -16.50 -3.06 -4.46
C PHE A 74 -17.32 -4.08 -3.73
#